data_5f2d5591c9b8e3f3509aed56a1a53a49
#
_entry.id   5f2d5591c9b8e3f3509aed56a1a53a49
#
_cell.length_a   1.000
_cell.length_b   1.000
_cell.length_c   1.000
_cell.angle_alpha   90.00
_cell.angle_beta   90.00
_cell.angle_gamma   90.00
#
_symmetry.space_group_name_H-M   'P 1'
#
loop_
_entity.id
_entity.type
_entity.pdbx_description
1 polymer ?
#
loop_
_entity_poly.entity_id
_entity_poly.type
_entity_poly.pdbx_seq_one_letter_code
_entity_poly.pdbx_strand_id
1 'polypeptide(L)'
;NLSKLTIYVVALMMSLTIMSATSEKFTATEQQQISVPTPGLFAKSNIINIDFTQLPDKEYSFPLPVGKAILKGNDLEIETKKGDAVKAMFDGTVRLSTYISGHGNVIVVRHHNGLETVYAHNAQNLVKVGQEVKAGHTIAIVGGDSNREFLDFNIMINGSKINPETIISLSSHKLRKQMVQCKKTGGRISINVVADEKSKRLMANLDDDPFKKNSTFKLDLRKIEKKHWSYPLPGAKVISPYGGRRGHSGVDLKTKPNDEILAAFDGVVISSGPFAGYGNCIRIKHAYGFETLYSHQSKNLVKAGDKVKAGQVIGLTGRTGRATTEHLH
;
A
#
# COMPACT_ATOMS: atom_id res chain seq x y z
N ASN A 1 -65.22 3.58 -17.18
CA ASN A 1 -64.34 4.29 -16.20
C ASN A 1 -63.63 3.35 -15.23
N LEU A 2 -64.16 2.13 -14.96
CA LEU A 2 -63.43 1.15 -14.11
C LEU A 2 -62.20 0.55 -14.80
N SER A 3 -62.23 0.37 -16.13
CA SER A 3 -61.10 -0.20 -16.90
C SER A 3 -59.84 0.70 -16.92
N LYS A 4 -60.03 2.02 -16.93
CA LYS A 4 -58.90 2.97 -16.89
C LYS A 4 -58.27 3.04 -15.52
N LEU A 5 -59.04 2.93 -14.43
CA LEU A 5 -58.51 2.90 -13.07
C LEU A 5 -57.69 1.62 -12.78
N THR A 6 -58.17 0.47 -13.30
CA THR A 6 -57.48 -0.81 -13.19
C THR A 6 -56.14 -0.80 -13.93
N ILE A 7 -56.07 -0.18 -15.13
CA ILE A 7 -54.87 -0.06 -15.92
C ILE A 7 -53.83 0.85 -15.19
N TYR A 8 -54.27 1.94 -14.56
CA TYR A 8 -53.38 2.82 -13.78
C TYR A 8 -52.83 2.15 -12.51
N VAL A 9 -53.67 1.37 -11.80
CA VAL A 9 -53.25 0.62 -10.60
C VAL A 9 -52.25 -0.49 -10.98
N VAL A 10 -52.49 -1.23 -12.08
CA VAL A 10 -51.57 -2.24 -12.59
C VAL A 10 -50.25 -1.61 -13.09
N ALA A 11 -50.32 -0.48 -13.79
CA ALA A 11 -49.14 0.26 -14.22
C ALA A 11 -48.37 0.83 -13.03
N LEU A 12 -49.03 1.32 -11.98
CA LEU A 12 -48.38 1.81 -10.76
C LEU A 12 -47.78 0.66 -9.95
N MET A 13 -48.42 -0.51 -9.84
CA MET A 13 -47.84 -1.70 -9.23
C MET A 13 -46.69 -2.29 -10.06
N MET A 14 -46.77 -2.28 -11.41
CA MET A 14 -45.65 -2.66 -12.25
C MET A 14 -44.48 -1.69 -12.15
N SER A 15 -44.74 -0.38 -12.00
CA SER A 15 -43.65 0.60 -11.77
C SER A 15 -43.02 0.46 -10.39
N LEU A 16 -43.80 0.08 -9.35
CA LEU A 16 -43.21 -0.24 -8.02
C LEU A 16 -42.47 -1.58 -8.04
N THR A 17 -42.90 -2.58 -8.80
CA THR A 17 -42.16 -3.86 -8.92
C THR A 17 -40.94 -3.76 -9.81
N ILE A 18 -40.90 -2.85 -10.79
CA ILE A 18 -39.72 -2.58 -11.60
C ILE A 18 -38.65 -1.78 -10.81
N MET A 19 -39.06 -0.98 -9.82
CA MET A 19 -38.12 -0.30 -8.92
C MET A 19 -37.49 -1.22 -7.82
N SER A 20 -38.04 -2.43 -7.61
CA SER A 20 -37.47 -3.39 -6.62
C SER A 20 -36.67 -4.53 -7.25
N ALA A 21 -36.41 -4.52 -8.55
CA ALA A 21 -35.64 -5.53 -9.27
C ALA A 21 -34.24 -5.07 -9.66
N THR A 22 -33.69 -4.01 -9.06
CA THR A 22 -32.23 -3.88 -8.92
C THR A 22 -31.87 -4.87 -7.83
N SER A 23 -31.43 -6.08 -8.22
CA SER A 23 -30.84 -7.03 -7.27
C SER A 23 -29.83 -6.26 -6.43
N GLU A 24 -30.06 -6.17 -5.12
CA GLU A 24 -29.14 -5.50 -4.24
C GLU A 24 -27.78 -6.19 -4.41
N LYS A 25 -26.86 -5.52 -5.05
CA LYS A 25 -25.50 -6.03 -5.34
C LYS A 25 -24.76 -6.40 -4.04
N PHE A 26 -25.28 -5.91 -2.89
CA PHE A 26 -24.76 -6.12 -1.56
C PHE A 26 -25.87 -6.43 -0.56
N THR A 27 -25.60 -7.32 0.37
CA THR A 27 -26.51 -7.67 1.47
C THR A 27 -26.66 -6.50 2.46
N ALA A 28 -27.74 -6.52 3.27
CA ALA A 28 -27.95 -5.50 4.31
C ALA A 28 -26.76 -5.38 5.28
N THR A 29 -26.16 -6.51 5.67
CA THR A 29 -24.96 -6.51 6.52
C THR A 29 -23.78 -5.81 5.84
N GLU A 30 -23.57 -6.06 4.55
CA GLU A 30 -22.50 -5.42 3.79
C GLU A 30 -22.72 -3.91 3.64
N GLN A 31 -23.97 -3.44 3.65
CA GLN A 31 -24.32 -2.03 3.54
C GLN A 31 -24.30 -1.28 4.89
N GLN A 32 -24.21 -1.99 6.02
CA GLN A 32 -24.27 -1.43 7.36
C GLN A 32 -22.96 -1.52 8.17
N GLN A 33 -22.06 -2.43 7.79
CA GLN A 33 -20.84 -2.68 8.54
C GLN A 33 -19.59 -2.43 7.68
N ILE A 34 -18.58 -1.77 8.27
CA ILE A 34 -17.30 -1.52 7.59
C ILE A 34 -16.56 -2.84 7.35
N SER A 35 -16.38 -3.64 8.40
CA SER A 35 -15.57 -4.86 8.37
C SER A 35 -16.46 -6.09 8.23
N VAL A 36 -16.64 -6.57 7.00
CA VAL A 36 -17.39 -7.79 6.69
C VAL A 36 -16.60 -8.67 5.72
N PRO A 37 -16.68 -9.99 5.83
CA PRO A 37 -16.08 -10.89 4.86
C PRO A 37 -16.66 -10.64 3.47
N THR A 38 -15.81 -10.65 2.44
CA THR A 38 -16.25 -10.53 1.05
C THR A 38 -16.79 -11.88 0.57
N PRO A 39 -18.09 -11.97 0.19
CA PRO A 39 -18.68 -13.24 -0.23
C PRO A 39 -17.92 -13.86 -1.39
N GLY A 40 -17.59 -15.15 -1.27
CA GLY A 40 -16.94 -15.92 -2.33
C GLY A 40 -15.47 -15.61 -2.59
N LEU A 41 -14.87 -14.58 -1.99
CA LEU A 41 -13.52 -14.14 -2.30
C LEU A 41 -12.47 -15.27 -2.13
N PHE A 42 -12.58 -16.06 -1.08
CA PHE A 42 -11.69 -17.19 -0.79
C PHE A 42 -12.36 -18.56 -1.01
N ALA A 43 -13.44 -18.64 -1.79
CA ALA A 43 -14.18 -19.90 -1.97
C ALA A 43 -13.37 -20.97 -2.72
N LYS A 44 -12.54 -20.58 -3.67
CA LYS A 44 -11.77 -21.50 -4.54
C LYS A 44 -10.34 -21.73 -4.05
N SER A 45 -9.78 -20.83 -3.26
CA SER A 45 -8.40 -20.87 -2.81
C SER A 45 -8.21 -20.03 -1.55
N ASN A 46 -7.38 -20.48 -0.63
CA ASN A 46 -6.94 -19.68 0.51
C ASN A 46 -5.87 -18.62 0.13
N ILE A 47 -5.50 -18.54 -1.14
CA ILE A 47 -4.49 -17.61 -1.64
C ILE A 47 -5.09 -16.82 -2.81
N ILE A 48 -4.94 -15.50 -2.76
CA ILE A 48 -5.30 -14.57 -3.84
C ILE A 48 -4.06 -13.72 -4.14
N ASN A 49 -3.73 -13.59 -5.43
CA ASN A 49 -2.66 -12.72 -5.90
C ASN A 49 -3.29 -11.47 -6.54
N ILE A 50 -2.81 -10.30 -6.13
CA ILE A 50 -3.21 -9.01 -6.70
C ILE A 50 -1.99 -8.42 -7.40
N ASP A 51 -2.07 -8.26 -8.70
CA ASP A 51 -0.97 -7.75 -9.52
C ASP A 51 -1.15 -6.26 -9.82
N PHE A 52 -0.38 -5.42 -9.15
CA PHE A 52 -0.33 -3.98 -9.41
C PHE A 52 0.71 -3.60 -10.46
N THR A 53 1.53 -4.54 -10.95
CA THR A 53 2.58 -4.23 -11.93
C THR A 53 2.01 -3.77 -13.26
N GLN A 54 0.83 -4.29 -13.62
CA GLN A 54 0.14 -4.02 -14.88
C GLN A 54 -0.93 -2.92 -14.77
N LEU A 55 -1.25 -2.45 -13.54
CA LEU A 55 -2.29 -1.45 -13.35
C LEU A 55 -1.86 -0.11 -13.98
N PRO A 56 -2.58 0.44 -14.97
CA PRO A 56 -2.28 1.75 -15.54
C PRO A 56 -2.34 2.87 -14.49
N ASP A 57 -1.52 3.89 -14.62
CA ASP A 57 -1.49 5.00 -13.65
C ASP A 57 -2.83 5.76 -13.57
N LYS A 58 -3.62 5.78 -14.66
CA LYS A 58 -4.97 6.36 -14.68
C LYS A 58 -6.00 5.58 -13.87
N GLU A 59 -5.72 4.33 -13.50
CA GLU A 59 -6.59 3.47 -12.69
C GLU A 59 -6.22 3.48 -11.20
N TYR A 60 -5.41 4.45 -10.81
CA TYR A 60 -5.04 4.71 -9.42
C TYR A 60 -5.08 6.21 -9.13
N SER A 61 -5.55 6.55 -7.94
CA SER A 61 -5.48 7.89 -7.36
C SER A 61 -5.22 7.80 -5.87
N PHE A 62 -4.34 8.64 -5.34
CA PHE A 62 -4.23 8.76 -3.89
C PHE A 62 -5.51 9.39 -3.32
N PRO A 63 -6.04 8.91 -2.17
CA PRO A 63 -7.36 9.34 -1.66
C PRO A 63 -7.49 10.84 -1.43
N LEU A 64 -6.39 11.48 -1.01
CA LEU A 64 -6.29 12.93 -0.77
C LEU A 64 -4.95 13.44 -1.28
N PRO A 65 -4.80 13.75 -2.58
CA PRO A 65 -3.52 14.04 -3.21
C PRO A 65 -2.71 15.17 -2.56
N VAL A 66 -3.38 16.14 -1.94
CA VAL A 66 -2.78 17.30 -1.28
C VAL A 66 -2.58 17.13 0.23
N GLY A 67 -3.05 16.02 0.80
CA GLY A 67 -3.01 15.76 2.23
C GLY A 67 -1.65 15.24 2.71
N LYS A 68 -1.39 15.38 4.01
CA LYS A 68 -0.23 14.80 4.69
C LYS A 68 -0.62 13.45 5.30
N ALA A 69 -0.07 12.37 4.79
CA ALA A 69 -0.34 11.01 5.23
C ALA A 69 0.43 10.65 6.51
N ILE A 70 -0.26 10.12 7.51
CA ILE A 70 0.29 9.67 8.80
C ILE A 70 -0.23 8.27 9.08
N LEU A 71 0.67 7.28 9.14
CA LEU A 71 0.30 5.89 9.43
C LEU A 71 0.14 5.67 10.93
N LYS A 72 -1.00 5.12 11.35
CA LYS A 72 -1.31 4.71 12.72
C LYS A 72 -1.67 3.23 12.76
N GLY A 73 -0.66 2.35 12.84
CA GLY A 73 -0.86 0.91 12.70
C GLY A 73 -1.24 0.53 11.27
N ASN A 74 -2.46 0.04 11.06
CA ASN A 74 -3.03 -0.23 9.72
C ASN A 74 -4.01 0.88 9.27
N ASP A 75 -4.18 1.94 10.05
CA ASP A 75 -5.01 3.08 9.73
C ASP A 75 -4.14 4.19 9.13
N LEU A 76 -4.58 4.81 8.06
CA LEU A 76 -3.93 5.93 7.42
C LEU A 76 -4.77 7.19 7.66
N GLU A 77 -4.28 8.07 8.50
CA GLU A 77 -4.85 9.40 8.66
C GLU A 77 -4.21 10.34 7.65
N ILE A 78 -5.02 11.08 6.89
CA ILE A 78 -4.53 12.04 5.91
C ILE A 78 -5.02 13.42 6.31
N GLU A 79 -4.15 14.21 6.94
CA GLU A 79 -4.43 15.59 7.36
C GLU A 79 -4.49 16.52 6.15
N THR A 80 -5.47 17.41 6.14
CA THR A 80 -5.70 18.33 5.02
C THR A 80 -6.51 19.55 5.46
N LYS A 81 -7.17 20.23 4.52
CA LYS A 81 -8.04 21.37 4.77
C LYS A 81 -9.51 20.99 4.60
N LYS A 82 -10.37 21.66 5.33
CA LYS A 82 -11.81 21.51 5.23
C LYS A 82 -12.29 21.75 3.80
N GLY A 83 -13.13 20.85 3.32
CA GLY A 83 -13.73 20.97 2.00
C GLY A 83 -12.92 20.35 0.86
N ASP A 84 -11.74 19.78 1.14
CA ASP A 84 -10.97 19.05 0.11
C ASP A 84 -11.72 17.81 -0.39
N ALA A 85 -11.55 17.53 -1.68
CA ALA A 85 -12.23 16.44 -2.35
C ALA A 85 -11.54 15.10 -2.09
N VAL A 86 -12.28 14.16 -1.50
CA VAL A 86 -11.84 12.76 -1.33
C VAL A 86 -12.02 12.00 -2.64
N LYS A 87 -10.98 11.32 -3.09
CA LYS A 87 -10.92 10.60 -4.36
C LYS A 87 -11.01 9.09 -4.17
N ALA A 88 -11.76 8.40 -5.03
CA ALA A 88 -11.71 6.95 -5.11
C ALA A 88 -10.30 6.48 -5.51
N MET A 89 -9.72 5.55 -4.74
CA MET A 89 -8.35 5.07 -4.97
C MET A 89 -8.24 4.22 -6.25
N PHE A 90 -9.23 3.37 -6.51
CA PHE A 90 -9.31 2.49 -7.67
C PHE A 90 -10.73 2.49 -8.24
N ASP A 91 -10.89 1.92 -9.41
CA ASP A 91 -12.20 1.59 -9.98
C ASP A 91 -12.93 0.59 -9.08
N GLY A 92 -14.22 0.75 -8.89
CA GLY A 92 -15.02 -0.16 -8.05
C GLY A 92 -16.48 0.23 -7.90
N THR A 93 -17.17 -0.50 -7.01
CA THR A 93 -18.57 -0.26 -6.69
C THR A 93 -18.70 0.13 -5.21
N VAL A 94 -19.46 1.17 -4.93
CA VAL A 94 -19.75 1.63 -3.57
C VAL A 94 -20.58 0.56 -2.85
N ARG A 95 -20.02 -0.04 -1.79
CA ARG A 95 -20.69 -1.07 -0.99
C ARG A 95 -21.44 -0.48 0.18
N LEU A 96 -20.89 0.58 0.77
CA LEU A 96 -21.45 1.27 1.92
C LEU A 96 -21.27 2.78 1.72
N SER A 97 -22.32 3.54 2.04
CA SER A 97 -22.30 5.00 2.06
C SER A 97 -23.31 5.48 3.09
N THR A 98 -22.90 5.66 4.35
CA THR A 98 -23.77 6.00 5.47
C THR A 98 -23.00 6.63 6.63
N TYR A 99 -23.71 7.14 7.64
CA TYR A 99 -23.13 7.54 8.91
C TYR A 99 -22.94 6.33 9.84
N ILE A 100 -21.77 6.21 10.43
CA ILE A 100 -21.45 5.17 11.43
C ILE A 100 -20.91 5.86 12.69
N SER A 101 -21.50 5.56 13.85
CA SER A 101 -21.05 6.12 15.13
C SER A 101 -19.57 5.85 15.37
N GLY A 102 -18.82 6.88 15.75
CA GLY A 102 -17.37 6.83 15.94
C GLY A 102 -16.54 6.97 14.66
N HIS A 103 -17.15 6.86 13.47
CA HIS A 103 -16.47 6.99 12.18
C HIS A 103 -17.01 8.12 11.30
N GLY A 104 -18.10 8.79 11.72
CA GLY A 104 -18.75 9.83 10.93
C GLY A 104 -19.39 9.30 9.65
N ASN A 105 -19.43 10.10 8.59
CA ASN A 105 -19.86 9.64 7.29
C ASN A 105 -18.77 8.77 6.66
N VAL A 106 -19.14 7.55 6.25
CA VAL A 106 -18.23 6.52 5.75
C VAL A 106 -18.64 6.09 4.35
N ILE A 107 -17.67 5.89 3.51
CA ILE A 107 -17.82 5.20 2.22
C ILE A 107 -16.92 3.97 2.24
N VAL A 108 -17.42 2.84 1.75
CA VAL A 108 -16.60 1.67 1.40
C VAL A 108 -16.79 1.36 -0.07
N VAL A 109 -15.69 1.28 -0.80
CA VAL A 109 -15.68 0.89 -2.21
C VAL A 109 -15.05 -0.50 -2.33
N ARG A 110 -15.77 -1.42 -2.97
CA ARG A 110 -15.26 -2.76 -3.32
C ARG A 110 -14.69 -2.73 -4.73
N HIS A 111 -13.47 -3.21 -4.86
CA HIS A 111 -12.73 -3.25 -6.11
C HIS A 111 -12.75 -4.64 -6.74
N HIS A 112 -12.56 -4.72 -8.07
CA HIS A 112 -12.61 -5.98 -8.83
C HIS A 112 -11.54 -7.00 -8.42
N ASN A 113 -10.43 -6.54 -7.83
CA ASN A 113 -9.34 -7.37 -7.33
C ASN A 113 -9.56 -7.95 -5.92
N GLY A 114 -10.72 -7.72 -5.31
CA GLY A 114 -11.10 -8.20 -3.99
C GLY A 114 -10.68 -7.29 -2.83
N LEU A 115 -9.97 -6.21 -3.08
CA LEU A 115 -9.72 -5.17 -2.07
C LEU A 115 -10.97 -4.33 -1.83
N GLU A 116 -11.04 -3.75 -0.65
CA GLU A 116 -11.97 -2.68 -0.31
C GLU A 116 -11.20 -1.49 0.25
N THR A 117 -11.63 -0.29 -0.09
CA THR A 117 -11.11 0.96 0.47
C THR A 117 -12.19 1.65 1.28
N VAL A 118 -11.80 2.13 2.45
CA VAL A 118 -12.67 2.79 3.43
C VAL A 118 -12.26 4.26 3.53
N TYR A 119 -13.24 5.13 3.48
CA TYR A 119 -13.08 6.58 3.58
C TYR A 119 -14.02 7.05 4.68
N ALA A 120 -13.48 7.41 5.85
CA ALA A 120 -14.25 7.80 7.03
C ALA A 120 -13.95 9.23 7.47
N HIS A 121 -14.78 9.75 8.39
CA HIS A 121 -14.77 11.14 8.84
C HIS A 121 -15.05 12.15 7.71
N ASN A 122 -15.84 11.73 6.70
CA ASN A 122 -16.28 12.66 5.66
C ASN A 122 -17.29 13.66 6.23
N ALA A 123 -17.22 14.92 5.77
CA ALA A 123 -18.28 15.91 6.01
C ALA A 123 -19.54 15.53 5.23
N GLN A 124 -19.35 15.05 3.99
CA GLN A 124 -20.43 14.66 3.10
C GLN A 124 -19.99 13.53 2.18
N ASN A 125 -20.80 12.46 2.09
CA ASN A 125 -20.68 11.45 1.05
C ASN A 125 -21.41 11.94 -0.23
N LEU A 126 -20.78 11.82 -1.38
CA LEU A 126 -21.31 12.26 -2.68
C LEU A 126 -21.76 11.11 -3.57
N VAL A 127 -21.60 9.88 -3.11
CA VAL A 127 -21.94 8.65 -3.84
C VAL A 127 -22.86 7.76 -3.02
N LYS A 128 -23.62 6.89 -3.72
CA LYS A 128 -24.62 5.98 -3.13
C LYS A 128 -24.18 4.53 -3.28
N VAL A 129 -24.72 3.66 -2.42
CA VAL A 129 -24.56 2.20 -2.53
C VAL A 129 -24.99 1.72 -3.93
N GLY A 130 -24.20 0.83 -4.52
CA GLY A 130 -24.41 0.31 -5.88
C GLY A 130 -23.81 1.18 -6.99
N GLN A 131 -23.42 2.41 -6.71
CA GLN A 131 -22.82 3.31 -7.70
C GLN A 131 -21.41 2.83 -8.06
N GLU A 132 -21.12 2.80 -9.36
CA GLU A 132 -19.77 2.57 -9.87
C GLU A 132 -18.95 3.85 -9.85
N VAL A 133 -17.71 3.75 -9.42
CA VAL A 133 -16.76 4.86 -9.36
C VAL A 133 -15.46 4.49 -10.07
N LYS A 134 -14.80 5.50 -10.63
CA LYS A 134 -13.49 5.38 -11.26
C LYS A 134 -12.41 5.97 -10.35
N ALA A 135 -11.19 5.47 -10.46
CA ALA A 135 -10.04 6.06 -9.79
C ALA A 135 -9.98 7.58 -10.05
N GLY A 136 -9.77 8.36 -9.01
CA GLY A 136 -9.75 9.82 -9.10
C GLY A 136 -11.10 10.53 -9.10
N HIS A 137 -12.23 9.81 -9.20
CA HIS A 137 -13.55 10.43 -9.01
C HIS A 137 -13.68 10.98 -7.59
N THR A 138 -14.27 12.17 -7.45
CA THR A 138 -14.63 12.72 -6.15
C THR A 138 -15.81 11.94 -5.58
N ILE A 139 -15.63 11.30 -4.43
CA ILE A 139 -16.64 10.48 -3.78
C ILE A 139 -17.16 11.09 -2.47
N ALA A 140 -16.38 11.97 -1.85
CA ALA A 140 -16.75 12.65 -0.62
C ALA A 140 -16.05 14.00 -0.51
N ILE A 141 -16.49 14.79 0.48
CA ILE A 141 -15.82 16.00 0.98
C ILE A 141 -15.22 15.66 2.34
N VAL A 142 -13.97 16.02 2.55
CA VAL A 142 -13.27 15.78 3.83
C VAL A 142 -13.96 16.50 4.97
N GLY A 143 -14.02 15.86 6.14
CA GLY A 143 -14.53 16.43 7.38
C GLY A 143 -13.44 16.42 8.45
N GLY A 144 -13.35 15.36 9.22
CA GLY A 144 -12.48 15.23 10.37
C GLY A 144 -13.25 15.14 11.69
N ASP A 145 -12.70 15.70 12.73
CA ASP A 145 -13.32 15.85 14.04
C ASP A 145 -13.50 17.33 14.43
N SER A 146 -13.84 17.61 15.69
CA SER A 146 -14.04 18.98 16.17
C SER A 146 -12.78 19.85 16.15
N ASN A 147 -11.59 19.25 16.04
CA ASN A 147 -10.32 19.93 16.24
C ASN A 147 -9.43 19.93 14.97
N ARG A 148 -9.66 18.98 14.07
CA ARG A 148 -8.79 18.78 12.90
C ARG A 148 -9.57 18.30 11.69
N GLU A 149 -9.13 18.70 10.52
CA GLU A 149 -9.61 18.18 9.24
C GLU A 149 -8.69 17.05 8.76
N PHE A 150 -9.26 15.86 8.61
CA PHE A 150 -8.56 14.69 8.13
C PHE A 150 -9.52 13.67 7.50
N LEU A 151 -8.97 12.81 6.68
CA LEU A 151 -9.60 11.59 6.20
C LEU A 151 -8.99 10.41 6.97
N ASP A 152 -9.81 9.56 7.57
CA ASP A 152 -9.37 8.23 8.02
C ASP A 152 -9.56 7.26 6.86
N PHE A 153 -8.44 6.76 6.34
CA PHE A 153 -8.41 5.91 5.16
C PHE A 153 -7.85 4.54 5.51
N ASN A 154 -8.53 3.49 5.02
CA ASN A 154 -8.12 2.12 5.24
C ASN A 154 -8.21 1.30 3.95
N ILE A 155 -7.30 0.34 3.80
CA ILE A 155 -7.39 -0.70 2.78
C ILE A 155 -7.72 -2.01 3.49
N MET A 156 -8.69 -2.73 2.96
CA MET A 156 -9.14 -4.01 3.53
C MET A 156 -9.15 -5.11 2.48
N ILE A 157 -9.04 -6.34 2.95
CA ILE A 157 -9.36 -7.54 2.19
C ILE A 157 -10.13 -8.51 3.09
N ASN A 158 -11.28 -8.98 2.60
CA ASN A 158 -12.15 -9.90 3.35
C ASN A 158 -12.48 -9.40 4.76
N GLY A 159 -12.73 -8.10 4.92
CA GLY A 159 -13.03 -7.44 6.19
C GLY A 159 -11.84 -7.17 7.11
N SER A 160 -10.64 -7.61 6.75
CA SER A 160 -9.42 -7.35 7.54
C SER A 160 -8.65 -6.16 6.99
N LYS A 161 -8.33 -5.20 7.87
CA LYS A 161 -7.45 -4.07 7.52
C LYS A 161 -6.03 -4.56 7.21
N ILE A 162 -5.43 -3.98 6.20
CA ILE A 162 -4.05 -4.26 5.80
C ILE A 162 -3.22 -2.98 5.93
N ASN A 163 -1.91 -3.13 6.14
CA ASN A 163 -1.01 -1.98 6.17
C ASN A 163 -0.99 -1.30 4.78
N PRO A 164 -1.44 -0.03 4.67
CA PRO A 164 -1.49 0.68 3.40
C PRO A 164 -0.13 0.80 2.70
N GLU A 165 0.97 0.87 3.46
CA GLU A 165 2.33 0.92 2.89
C GLU A 165 2.72 -0.32 2.10
N THR A 166 2.01 -1.43 2.28
CA THR A 166 2.18 -2.61 1.40
C THR A 166 1.78 -2.30 -0.04
N ILE A 167 0.88 -1.34 -0.26
CA ILE A 167 0.30 -1.04 -1.57
C ILE A 167 0.72 0.33 -2.08
N ILE A 168 0.86 1.33 -1.20
CA ILE A 168 1.17 2.72 -1.55
C ILE A 168 2.44 3.21 -0.85
N SER A 169 3.14 4.14 -1.49
CA SER A 169 4.20 4.93 -0.88
C SER A 169 3.59 6.20 -0.31
N LEU A 170 3.68 6.38 1.01
CA LEU A 170 3.06 7.53 1.69
C LEU A 170 3.77 8.85 1.39
N SER A 171 5.09 8.82 1.13
CA SER A 171 5.86 10.02 0.84
C SER A 171 5.65 10.55 -0.58
N SER A 172 5.43 9.64 -1.54
CA SER A 172 5.24 10.00 -2.95
C SER A 172 3.80 9.91 -3.42
N HIS A 173 2.89 9.41 -2.58
CA HIS A 173 1.49 9.14 -2.90
C HIS A 173 1.30 8.20 -4.11
N LYS A 174 2.30 7.39 -4.44
CA LYS A 174 2.30 6.50 -5.61
C LYS A 174 1.98 5.06 -5.23
N LEU A 175 1.29 4.38 -6.14
CA LEU A 175 1.07 2.95 -6.07
C LEU A 175 2.40 2.20 -6.21
N ARG A 176 2.62 1.18 -5.36
CA ARG A 176 3.74 0.25 -5.50
C ARG A 176 3.43 -0.76 -6.60
N LYS A 177 4.16 -0.69 -7.71
CA LYS A 177 4.00 -1.58 -8.86
C LYS A 177 4.59 -2.97 -8.54
N GLN A 178 3.85 -3.78 -7.82
CA GLN A 178 4.28 -5.10 -7.34
C GLN A 178 3.10 -6.07 -7.28
N MET A 179 3.39 -7.37 -7.22
CA MET A 179 2.38 -8.38 -6.94
C MET A 179 2.28 -8.62 -5.44
N VAL A 180 1.06 -8.65 -4.93
CA VAL A 180 0.77 -8.88 -3.51
C VAL A 180 -0.03 -10.17 -3.38
N GLN A 181 0.46 -11.09 -2.55
CA GLN A 181 -0.23 -12.33 -2.21
C GLN A 181 -0.94 -12.18 -0.88
N CYS A 182 -2.24 -12.41 -0.88
CA CYS A 182 -3.10 -12.46 0.31
C CYS A 182 -3.40 -13.91 0.64
N LYS A 183 -2.99 -14.39 1.80
CA LYS A 183 -3.23 -15.76 2.29
C LYS A 183 -4.14 -15.75 3.49
N LYS A 184 -5.28 -16.44 3.37
CA LYS A 184 -6.22 -16.66 4.48
C LYS A 184 -5.79 -17.87 5.29
N THR A 185 -5.68 -17.72 6.61
CA THR A 185 -5.41 -18.81 7.55
C THR A 185 -6.36 -18.64 8.73
N GLY A 186 -7.38 -19.51 8.80
CA GLY A 186 -8.50 -19.30 9.73
C GLY A 186 -9.21 -17.97 9.49
N GLY A 187 -9.32 -17.13 10.52
CA GLY A 187 -9.91 -15.79 10.44
C GLY A 187 -8.92 -14.67 10.07
N ARG A 188 -7.62 -15.00 9.85
CA ARG A 188 -6.58 -14.00 9.62
C ARG A 188 -6.17 -13.96 8.15
N ILE A 189 -5.83 -12.76 7.66
CA ILE A 189 -5.23 -12.55 6.35
C ILE A 189 -3.78 -12.10 6.54
N SER A 190 -2.84 -12.85 5.97
CA SER A 190 -1.44 -12.44 5.84
C SER A 190 -1.19 -11.92 4.44
N ILE A 191 -0.35 -10.89 4.34
CA ILE A 191 -0.01 -10.23 3.08
C ILE A 191 1.48 -10.27 2.88
N ASN A 192 1.89 -10.73 1.69
CA ASN A 192 3.29 -10.81 1.30
C ASN A 192 3.48 -10.22 -0.10
N VAL A 193 4.56 -9.49 -0.32
CA VAL A 193 4.98 -9.10 -1.66
C VAL A 193 5.55 -10.33 -2.35
N VAL A 194 5.01 -10.67 -3.53
CA VAL A 194 5.46 -11.83 -4.30
C VAL A 194 6.51 -11.40 -5.31
N ALA A 195 7.65 -12.07 -5.27
CA ALA A 195 8.66 -11.94 -6.31
C ALA A 195 8.12 -12.45 -7.67
N ASP A 196 8.35 -11.72 -8.75
CA ASP A 196 8.09 -12.22 -10.10
C ASP A 196 9.04 -13.41 -10.43
N GLU A 197 8.75 -14.16 -11.48
CA GLU A 197 9.53 -15.36 -11.85
C GLU A 197 11.02 -15.06 -12.09
N LYS A 198 11.32 -13.87 -12.59
CA LYS A 198 12.70 -13.42 -12.82
C LYS A 198 13.41 -13.10 -11.51
N SER A 199 12.69 -12.47 -10.57
CA SER A 199 13.17 -12.26 -9.20
C SER A 199 13.29 -13.57 -8.44
N LYS A 200 12.40 -14.55 -8.67
CA LYS A 200 12.55 -15.91 -8.10
C LYS A 200 13.81 -16.60 -8.62
N ARG A 201 14.13 -16.48 -9.92
CA ARG A 201 15.39 -17.00 -10.48
C ARG A 201 16.62 -16.28 -9.92
N LEU A 202 16.56 -14.94 -9.78
CA LEU A 202 17.60 -14.17 -9.12
C LEU A 202 17.78 -14.58 -7.65
N MET A 203 16.67 -14.86 -6.93
CA MET A 203 16.70 -15.31 -5.55
C MET A 203 17.13 -16.77 -5.39
N ALA A 204 16.87 -17.64 -6.36
CA ALA A 204 17.37 -19.00 -6.37
C ALA A 204 18.90 -19.07 -6.36
N ASN A 205 19.55 -18.03 -6.85
CA ASN A 205 21.03 -17.92 -6.89
C ASN A 205 21.61 -17.14 -5.72
N LEU A 206 20.81 -16.80 -4.67
CA LEU A 206 21.31 -16.07 -3.50
C LEU A 206 22.41 -16.80 -2.71
N ASP A 207 22.40 -18.14 -2.79
CA ASP A 207 23.39 -18.98 -2.12
C ASP A 207 24.56 -19.38 -3.04
N ASP A 208 24.51 -19.00 -4.32
CA ASP A 208 25.63 -19.20 -5.23
C ASP A 208 26.77 -18.24 -4.85
N ASP A 209 27.88 -18.82 -4.38
CA ASP A 209 29.13 -18.08 -4.23
C ASP A 209 29.75 -17.84 -5.61
N PRO A 210 29.77 -16.59 -6.13
CA PRO A 210 30.33 -16.30 -7.45
C PRO A 210 31.83 -16.58 -7.54
N PHE A 211 32.51 -16.73 -6.40
CA PHE A 211 33.95 -16.99 -6.30
C PHE A 211 34.27 -18.47 -6.08
N LYS A 212 33.25 -19.36 -5.99
CA LYS A 212 33.43 -20.79 -5.74
C LYS A 212 34.34 -21.48 -6.75
N LYS A 213 34.31 -21.05 -8.01
CA LYS A 213 35.07 -21.64 -9.11
C LYS A 213 36.15 -20.71 -9.68
N ASN A 214 36.06 -19.41 -9.45
CA ASN A 214 36.94 -18.40 -10.02
C ASN A 214 37.27 -17.32 -8.98
N SER A 215 38.50 -16.84 -8.98
CA SER A 215 38.92 -15.71 -8.12
C SER A 215 38.36 -14.36 -8.53
N THR A 216 37.75 -14.28 -9.71
CA THR A 216 37.16 -13.04 -10.25
C THR A 216 35.74 -13.29 -10.73
N PHE A 217 34.84 -12.34 -10.45
CA PHE A 217 33.48 -12.35 -10.92
C PHE A 217 33.11 -11.00 -11.55
N LYS A 218 32.57 -11.04 -12.77
CA LYS A 218 32.16 -9.83 -13.50
C LYS A 218 30.66 -9.66 -13.37
N LEU A 219 30.23 -8.68 -12.57
CA LEU A 219 28.84 -8.26 -12.46
C LEU A 219 28.59 -7.06 -13.38
N ASP A 220 27.79 -7.22 -14.43
CA ASP A 220 27.41 -6.12 -15.32
C ASP A 220 26.08 -5.50 -14.88
N LEU A 221 26.13 -4.43 -14.09
CA LEU A 221 24.97 -3.72 -13.56
C LEU A 221 24.10 -3.10 -14.66
N ARG A 222 24.60 -2.89 -15.87
CA ARG A 222 23.82 -2.38 -17.03
C ARG A 222 22.77 -3.38 -17.51
N LYS A 223 22.92 -4.66 -17.14
CA LYS A 223 21.99 -5.74 -17.48
C LYS A 223 20.86 -5.89 -16.47
N ILE A 224 20.93 -5.16 -15.35
CA ILE A 224 19.85 -5.15 -14.36
C ILE A 224 18.70 -4.28 -14.91
N GLU A 225 17.53 -4.87 -15.07
CA GLU A 225 16.36 -4.13 -15.51
C GLU A 225 15.99 -3.07 -14.47
N LYS A 226 15.54 -1.91 -14.96
CA LYS A 226 15.17 -0.76 -14.09
C LYS A 226 14.23 -1.09 -12.94
N LYS A 227 13.38 -2.10 -13.10
CA LYS A 227 12.46 -2.55 -12.03
C LYS A 227 13.14 -3.33 -10.90
N HIS A 228 14.38 -3.80 -11.09
CA HIS A 228 15.14 -4.59 -10.13
C HIS A 228 16.22 -3.77 -9.42
N TRP A 229 16.22 -2.46 -9.63
CA TRP A 229 17.08 -1.57 -8.88
C TRP A 229 16.35 -0.27 -8.54
N SER A 230 16.69 0.32 -7.39
CA SER A 230 16.21 1.63 -6.95
C SER A 230 17.29 2.34 -6.17
N TYR A 231 17.37 3.66 -6.32
CA TYR A 231 18.22 4.45 -5.43
C TYR A 231 17.61 4.45 -4.03
N PRO A 232 18.39 4.18 -2.96
CA PRO A 232 17.85 4.02 -1.60
C PRO A 232 17.11 5.24 -1.05
N LEU A 233 17.52 6.44 -1.46
CA LEU A 233 16.93 7.73 -1.11
C LEU A 233 16.90 8.63 -2.35
N PRO A 234 15.87 8.51 -3.21
CA PRO A 234 15.79 9.29 -4.44
C PRO A 234 15.88 10.80 -4.19
N GLY A 235 16.77 11.48 -4.90
CA GLY A 235 17.01 12.92 -4.77
C GLY A 235 17.92 13.34 -3.61
N ALA A 236 18.36 12.42 -2.76
CA ALA A 236 19.29 12.74 -1.67
C ALA A 236 20.69 13.07 -2.19
N LYS A 237 21.32 14.06 -1.55
CA LYS A 237 22.71 14.45 -1.84
C LYS A 237 23.70 13.57 -1.09
N VAL A 238 24.77 13.16 -1.76
CA VAL A 238 25.93 12.53 -1.09
C VAL A 238 26.65 13.57 -0.27
N ILE A 239 26.79 13.32 1.04
CA ILE A 239 27.51 14.19 1.97
C ILE A 239 28.86 13.60 2.41
N SER A 240 29.03 12.28 2.26
CA SER A 240 30.29 11.59 2.45
C SER A 240 30.41 10.43 1.45
N PRO A 241 31.34 10.48 0.50
CA PRO A 241 31.53 9.43 -0.48
C PRO A 241 32.29 8.23 0.09
N TYR A 242 32.19 7.09 -0.59
CA TYR A 242 33.01 5.91 -0.33
C TYR A 242 34.50 6.24 -0.42
N GLY A 243 35.31 5.65 0.44
CA GLY A 243 36.78 5.90 0.50
C GLY A 243 37.15 7.29 1.01
N GLY A 244 36.21 8.10 1.45
CA GLY A 244 36.40 9.42 2.01
C GLY A 244 37.27 9.41 3.28
N ARG A 245 37.24 10.51 4.05
CA ARG A 245 38.03 10.67 5.27
C ARG A 245 37.98 9.41 6.15
N ARG A 246 39.14 8.91 6.57
CA ARG A 246 39.32 7.73 7.45
C ARG A 246 38.92 6.41 6.82
N GLY A 247 38.92 6.27 5.47
CA GLY A 247 38.55 5.03 4.80
C GLY A 247 37.09 4.70 4.96
N HIS A 248 36.19 5.67 4.71
CA HIS A 248 34.72 5.49 4.82
C HIS A 248 34.24 4.31 3.97
N SER A 249 33.65 3.29 4.60
CA SER A 249 33.28 2.02 3.98
C SER A 249 31.91 2.05 3.29
N GLY A 250 31.30 3.21 3.16
CA GLY A 250 29.98 3.38 2.54
C GLY A 250 29.80 4.76 1.94
N VAL A 251 28.56 5.10 1.67
CA VAL A 251 28.14 6.41 1.18
C VAL A 251 27.12 6.97 2.16
N ASP A 252 27.30 8.21 2.61
CA ASP A 252 26.32 8.90 3.43
C ASP A 252 25.43 9.80 2.57
N LEU A 253 24.15 9.57 2.65
CA LEU A 253 23.11 10.30 1.94
C LEU A 253 22.40 11.24 2.90
N LYS A 254 22.35 12.54 2.56
CA LYS A 254 21.64 13.55 3.35
C LYS A 254 20.14 13.29 3.34
N THR A 255 19.52 13.36 4.51
CA THR A 255 18.11 13.09 4.68
C THR A 255 17.47 14.02 5.71
N LYS A 256 16.15 13.94 5.82
CA LYS A 256 15.36 14.44 6.94
C LYS A 256 14.98 13.28 7.85
N PRO A 257 14.57 13.54 9.10
CA PRO A 257 14.01 12.50 9.95
C PRO A 257 12.83 11.79 9.31
N ASN A 258 12.83 10.45 9.37
CA ASN A 258 11.75 9.60 8.89
C ASN A 258 11.46 9.65 7.37
N ASP A 259 12.43 10.03 6.54
CA ASP A 259 12.33 9.78 5.10
C ASP A 259 12.33 8.26 4.84
N GLU A 260 11.58 7.81 3.83
CA GLU A 260 11.49 6.39 3.48
C GLU A 260 12.78 5.88 2.84
N ILE A 261 13.34 4.82 3.39
CA ILE A 261 14.49 4.11 2.83
C ILE A 261 13.99 3.00 1.93
N LEU A 262 14.45 2.98 0.68
CA LEU A 262 14.09 1.98 -0.31
C LEU A 262 15.16 0.89 -0.42
N ALA A 263 14.75 -0.36 -0.58
CA ALA A 263 15.67 -1.43 -0.92
C ALA A 263 16.30 -1.15 -2.31
N ALA A 264 17.63 -1.19 -2.38
CA ALA A 264 18.33 -0.91 -3.63
C ALA A 264 18.09 -1.98 -4.70
N PHE A 265 17.99 -3.24 -4.29
CA PHE A 265 17.77 -4.38 -5.19
C PHE A 265 16.80 -5.37 -4.56
N ASP A 266 16.28 -6.30 -5.36
CA ASP A 266 15.54 -7.46 -4.87
C ASP A 266 16.45 -8.31 -3.98
N GLY A 267 15.93 -8.85 -2.85
CA GLY A 267 16.76 -9.64 -1.96
C GLY A 267 16.01 -10.26 -0.79
N VAL A 268 16.79 -10.79 0.15
CA VAL A 268 16.32 -11.32 1.43
C VAL A 268 17.00 -10.58 2.57
N VAL A 269 16.22 -10.10 3.51
CA VAL A 269 16.74 -9.46 4.72
C VAL A 269 17.45 -10.51 5.57
N ILE A 270 18.74 -10.34 5.79
CA ILE A 270 19.53 -11.25 6.62
C ILE A 270 19.68 -10.77 8.06
N SER A 271 19.55 -9.46 8.29
CA SER A 271 19.47 -8.91 9.65
C SER A 271 18.69 -7.59 9.65
N SER A 272 17.97 -7.35 10.76
CA SER A 272 17.24 -6.11 10.99
C SER A 272 17.19 -5.84 12.50
N GLY A 273 17.84 -4.78 12.94
CA GLY A 273 17.91 -4.41 14.35
C GLY A 273 19.14 -3.58 14.70
N PRO A 274 19.40 -3.36 15.99
CA PRO A 274 20.59 -2.63 16.45
C PRO A 274 21.87 -3.37 16.07
N PHE A 275 22.84 -2.65 15.50
CA PHE A 275 24.12 -3.20 15.11
C PHE A 275 25.26 -2.21 15.40
N ALA A 276 25.94 -2.40 16.52
CA ALA A 276 27.11 -1.63 16.97
C ALA A 276 26.99 -0.11 16.69
N GLY A 277 27.99 0.51 16.07
CA GLY A 277 28.01 1.93 15.71
C GLY A 277 26.99 2.34 14.62
N TYR A 278 26.42 1.38 13.89
CA TYR A 278 25.44 1.62 12.84
C TYR A 278 24.03 1.94 13.35
N GLY A 279 23.76 1.73 14.65
CA GLY A 279 22.43 1.93 15.22
C GLY A 279 21.42 0.92 14.67
N ASN A 280 20.17 1.33 14.44
CA ASN A 280 19.21 0.47 13.76
C ASN A 280 19.65 0.28 12.32
N CYS A 281 19.83 -0.97 11.94
CA CYS A 281 20.46 -1.37 10.70
C CYS A 281 19.68 -2.49 10.04
N ILE A 282 19.62 -2.47 8.72
CA ILE A 282 19.09 -3.55 7.89
C ILE A 282 20.18 -4.01 6.94
N ARG A 283 20.39 -5.33 6.84
CA ARG A 283 21.25 -5.94 5.83
C ARG A 283 20.41 -6.84 4.94
N ILE A 284 20.60 -6.69 3.63
CA ILE A 284 19.87 -7.45 2.60
C ILE A 284 20.89 -8.17 1.74
N LYS A 285 20.71 -9.49 1.62
CA LYS A 285 21.46 -10.33 0.68
C LYS A 285 20.76 -10.35 -0.67
N HIS A 286 21.52 -10.10 -1.73
CA HIS A 286 21.05 -10.06 -3.11
C HIS A 286 21.61 -11.22 -3.93
N ALA A 287 21.10 -11.40 -5.14
CA ALA A 287 21.69 -12.32 -6.10
C ALA A 287 23.17 -12.01 -6.33
N TYR A 288 23.91 -13.02 -6.76
CA TYR A 288 25.36 -12.93 -7.07
C TYR A 288 26.26 -12.61 -5.87
N GLY A 289 25.80 -12.86 -4.65
CA GLY A 289 26.62 -12.83 -3.44
C GLY A 289 26.95 -11.44 -2.89
N PHE A 290 26.37 -10.35 -3.39
CA PHE A 290 26.55 -9.05 -2.79
C PHE A 290 25.43 -8.71 -1.79
N GLU A 291 25.72 -7.76 -0.90
CA GLU A 291 24.82 -7.32 0.14
C GLU A 291 24.74 -5.79 0.17
N THR A 292 23.61 -5.27 0.60
CA THR A 292 23.45 -3.86 0.95
C THR A 292 23.18 -3.71 2.43
N LEU A 293 23.74 -2.66 3.02
CA LEU A 293 23.57 -2.28 4.42
C LEU A 293 22.98 -0.87 4.48
N TYR A 294 21.95 -0.73 5.31
CA TYR A 294 21.26 0.54 5.56
C TYR A 294 21.30 0.81 7.06
N SER A 295 21.81 1.96 7.49
CA SER A 295 22.00 2.21 8.91
C SER A 295 21.50 3.57 9.38
N HIS A 296 21.64 3.80 10.70
CA HIS A 296 21.21 4.98 11.43
C HIS A 296 19.69 5.23 11.39
N GLN A 297 18.91 4.18 11.13
CA GLN A 297 17.44 4.28 10.96
C GLN A 297 16.76 4.65 12.29
N SER A 298 15.69 5.46 12.20
CA SER A 298 14.77 5.66 13.31
C SER A 298 13.92 4.41 13.54
N LYS A 299 13.55 3.72 12.44
CA LYS A 299 12.71 2.52 12.48
C LYS A 299 13.02 1.57 11.33
N ASN A 300 13.17 0.29 11.64
CA ASN A 300 13.19 -0.79 10.65
C ASN A 300 11.76 -1.26 10.42
N LEU A 301 11.35 -1.42 9.15
CA LEU A 301 10.01 -1.84 8.74
C LEU A 301 9.96 -3.27 8.20
N VAL A 302 11.11 -3.93 8.14
CA VAL A 302 11.26 -5.34 7.73
C VAL A 302 12.09 -6.10 8.77
N LYS A 303 11.97 -7.42 8.78
CA LYS A 303 12.67 -8.32 9.71
C LYS A 303 13.51 -9.36 8.95
N ALA A 304 14.46 -9.99 9.62
CA ALA A 304 15.25 -11.08 9.06
C ALA A 304 14.35 -12.19 8.48
N GLY A 305 14.67 -12.68 7.28
CA GLY A 305 13.89 -13.64 6.51
C GLY A 305 12.87 -13.01 5.55
N ASP A 306 12.57 -11.72 5.66
CA ASP A 306 11.65 -11.06 4.72
C ASP A 306 12.28 -10.97 3.33
N LYS A 307 11.47 -11.26 2.30
CA LYS A 307 11.83 -11.02 0.90
C LYS A 307 11.41 -9.60 0.54
N VAL A 308 12.33 -8.85 -0.07
CA VAL A 308 12.11 -7.47 -0.46
C VAL A 308 12.34 -7.27 -1.95
N LYS A 309 11.68 -6.26 -2.51
CA LYS A 309 11.83 -5.82 -3.90
C LYS A 309 12.58 -4.50 -3.95
N ALA A 310 13.31 -4.28 -5.04
CA ALA A 310 13.86 -2.96 -5.35
C ALA A 310 12.77 -1.88 -5.28
N GLY A 311 13.05 -0.77 -4.59
CA GLY A 311 12.09 0.29 -4.38
C GLY A 311 11.05 0.04 -3.29
N GLN A 312 11.05 -1.11 -2.64
CA GLN A 312 10.22 -1.35 -1.45
C GLN A 312 10.76 -0.56 -0.27
N VAL A 313 9.87 0.10 0.49
CA VAL A 313 10.26 0.75 1.76
C VAL A 313 10.63 -0.32 2.78
N ILE A 314 11.83 -0.19 3.35
CA ILE A 314 12.39 -1.12 4.31
C ILE A 314 12.63 -0.51 5.69
N GLY A 315 12.69 0.81 5.78
CA GLY A 315 12.93 1.53 7.02
C GLY A 315 12.72 3.02 6.87
N LEU A 316 12.90 3.74 7.96
CA LEU A 316 12.81 5.19 8.04
C LEU A 316 14.16 5.75 8.50
N THR A 317 14.58 6.85 7.87
CA THR A 317 15.83 7.52 8.21
C THR A 317 15.81 8.09 9.62
N GLY A 318 16.98 8.23 10.21
CA GLY A 318 17.14 8.75 11.55
C GLY A 318 18.59 9.07 11.88
N ARG A 319 18.90 9.00 13.19
CA ARG A 319 20.22 9.34 13.73
C ARG A 319 20.64 8.38 14.85
N THR A 320 20.27 7.10 14.73
CA THR A 320 20.65 6.10 15.74
C THR A 320 22.13 5.67 15.61
N GLY A 321 22.68 5.09 16.65
CA GLY A 321 24.09 4.70 16.68
C GLY A 321 25.04 5.90 16.79
N ARG A 322 26.15 5.88 16.02
CA ARG A 322 27.17 6.93 16.07
C ARG A 322 26.93 8.09 15.10
N ALA A 323 25.72 8.21 14.55
CA ALA A 323 25.39 9.32 13.66
C ALA A 323 25.36 10.66 14.42
N THR A 324 26.03 11.68 13.89
CA THR A 324 26.03 13.05 14.43
C THR A 324 24.95 13.92 13.78
N THR A 325 24.50 13.57 12.58
CA THR A 325 23.44 14.25 11.81
C THR A 325 22.51 13.22 11.20
N GLU A 326 21.33 13.66 10.77
CA GLU A 326 20.40 12.81 10.01
C GLU A 326 21.03 12.45 8.65
N HIS A 327 21.29 11.16 8.44
CA HIS A 327 21.80 10.63 7.17
C HIS A 327 21.52 9.13 7.08
N LEU A 328 21.44 8.62 5.88
CA LEU A 328 21.50 7.19 5.60
C LEU A 328 22.93 6.84 5.21
N HIS A 329 23.53 5.98 6.02
CA HIS A 329 24.79 5.33 5.64
C HIS A 329 24.47 4.00 4.97
#